data_d5a54609814909f6aa3746ec1d0f9b0a
#
_entry.id   d5a54609814909f6aa3746ec1d0f9b0a
#
_cell.length_a   1.000
_cell.length_b   1.000
_cell.length_c   1.000
_cell.angle_alpha   90.00
_cell.angle_beta   90.00
_cell.angle_gamma   90.00
#
_symmetry.space_group_name_H-M   'P 1'
#
loop_
_entity.id
_entity.type
_entity.pdbx_description
1 polymer ?
#
loop_
_entity_poly.entity_id
_entity_poly.type
_entity_poly.pdbx_seq_one_letter_code
_entity_poly.pdbx_strand_id
1 'polypeptide(L)'
;MTNLDENDLIHDWNAPYPELGKRIQFDDETLRDGLQSPSALEPCLEDKVKLVHLMNQLGIDTANVGLPGASQHARDHIYALCKEMELLRITPNVACRTMAHDIQPVVDMVQELGTPVEVCAFIGSSGIRMFAEGWDFPKVLDLAKSGVEFAHKEGLPVMFVTEDTARAKPEEVDALYRTAIEAGASRLCICDTCGHITPEGTRRLVKFVKAIVDDMGVDVGIDWHGHRDRGLGRANSLAAIEAGATRIHGSALGIGERAGNTEMDLLLANLKLNGWIDNDMSQLGEYVHLASETIGSPIPHNYPIFGKDAFETGTGVHAAAVVKAFNKGDHWLADRVYSGVPAGIFGMEQSIKVGPMSGKSNVAWVLEKNGVQATDERVANVLEAAKNSPRMLSDTEVLAAAHG
;
A
#
# COMPACT_ATOMS: atom_id res chain seq x y z
N MET A 1 31.16 -12.90 -26.61
CA MET A 1 29.73 -12.76 -26.30
C MET A 1 29.36 -11.34 -26.67
N THR A 2 28.40 -11.14 -27.58
CA THR A 2 27.85 -9.81 -27.89
C THR A 2 27.37 -9.18 -26.60
N ASN A 3 27.81 -7.92 -26.32
CA ASN A 3 27.21 -7.10 -25.29
C ASN A 3 25.75 -6.86 -25.72
N LEU A 4 24.83 -7.75 -25.32
CA LEU A 4 23.42 -7.49 -25.44
C LEU A 4 23.06 -6.44 -24.40
N ASP A 5 22.42 -5.36 -24.82
CA ASP A 5 21.84 -4.38 -23.91
C ASP A 5 20.77 -5.09 -23.06
N GLU A 6 20.72 -4.79 -21.76
CA GLU A 6 19.69 -5.34 -20.85
C GLU A 6 18.28 -5.13 -21.41
N ASN A 7 18.05 -4.00 -22.08
CA ASN A 7 16.80 -3.65 -22.76
C ASN A 7 16.45 -4.56 -23.94
N ASP A 8 17.44 -5.28 -24.51
CA ASP A 8 17.20 -6.25 -25.60
C ASP A 8 16.77 -7.62 -25.08
N LEU A 9 16.96 -7.87 -23.77
CA LEU A 9 16.65 -9.20 -23.16
C LEU A 9 15.21 -9.31 -22.67
N ILE A 10 14.55 -8.19 -22.35
CA ILE A 10 13.17 -8.16 -21.84
C ILE A 10 12.38 -7.13 -22.65
N HIS A 11 11.45 -7.61 -23.46
CA HIS A 11 10.52 -6.70 -24.12
C HIS A 11 9.42 -6.25 -23.16
N ASP A 12 9.29 -4.94 -22.95
CA ASP A 12 8.29 -4.38 -22.05
C ASP A 12 6.96 -4.09 -22.77
N TRP A 13 6.00 -4.99 -22.62
CA TRP A 13 4.65 -4.82 -23.14
C TRP A 13 3.82 -3.77 -22.38
N ASN A 14 4.30 -3.26 -21.25
CA ASN A 14 3.61 -2.19 -20.50
C ASN A 14 3.88 -0.82 -21.13
N ALA A 15 4.97 -0.67 -21.85
CA ALA A 15 5.30 0.56 -22.55
C ALA A 15 4.37 0.82 -23.76
N PRO A 16 4.05 2.12 -24.11
CA PRO A 16 4.51 3.30 -23.38
C PRO A 16 3.69 3.54 -22.08
N TYR A 17 4.40 3.89 -21.03
CA TYR A 17 3.75 4.30 -19.79
C TYR A 17 3.10 5.69 -19.96
N PRO A 18 1.98 5.95 -19.25
CA PRO A 18 1.36 7.27 -19.27
C PRO A 18 2.29 8.31 -18.64
N GLU A 19 2.31 9.51 -19.22
CA GLU A 19 2.97 10.66 -18.61
C GLU A 19 2.14 11.12 -17.41
N LEU A 20 2.76 11.15 -16.22
CA LEU A 20 2.14 11.62 -15.01
C LEU A 20 2.31 13.15 -14.91
N GLY A 21 1.20 13.88 -14.85
CA GLY A 21 1.22 15.34 -14.85
C GLY A 21 1.75 15.97 -13.56
N LYS A 22 1.69 15.26 -12.43
CA LYS A 22 2.17 15.70 -11.11
C LYS A 22 2.85 14.53 -10.37
N ARG A 23 3.71 14.85 -9.39
CA ARG A 23 4.25 13.87 -8.45
C ARG A 23 3.10 13.18 -7.72
N ILE A 24 3.16 11.86 -7.62
CA ILE A 24 2.22 11.07 -6.82
C ILE A 24 2.57 11.25 -5.34
N GLN A 25 1.58 11.56 -4.53
CA GLN A 25 1.66 11.56 -3.07
C GLN A 25 1.01 10.30 -2.49
N PHE A 26 1.36 9.97 -1.27
CA PHE A 26 0.84 8.81 -0.56
C PHE A 26 0.28 9.22 0.80
N ASP A 27 -0.87 8.65 1.16
CA ASP A 27 -1.48 8.75 2.49
C ASP A 27 -1.58 7.36 3.12
N ASP A 28 -0.92 7.17 4.24
CA ASP A 28 -0.92 5.89 4.93
C ASP A 28 -2.07 5.81 5.95
N GLU A 29 -2.93 4.83 5.76
CA GLU A 29 -4.13 4.60 6.57
C GLU A 29 -3.96 3.46 7.59
N THR A 30 -2.75 2.95 7.78
CA THR A 30 -2.48 1.80 8.67
C THR A 30 -2.93 2.05 10.09
N LEU A 31 -2.68 3.26 10.61
CA LEU A 31 -2.98 3.63 12.00
C LEU A 31 -4.42 4.13 12.23
N ARG A 32 -5.22 4.24 11.17
CA ARG A 32 -6.63 4.59 11.26
C ARG A 32 -7.53 3.50 10.69
N ASP A 33 -7.64 3.38 9.35
CA ASP A 33 -8.49 2.37 8.70
C ASP A 33 -7.95 0.94 8.94
N GLY A 34 -6.62 0.80 8.92
CA GLY A 34 -5.97 -0.46 9.27
C GLY A 34 -6.43 -1.02 10.61
N LEU A 35 -6.50 -0.16 11.63
CA LEU A 35 -6.93 -0.54 12.98
C LEU A 35 -8.46 -0.73 13.11
N GLN A 36 -9.25 -0.41 12.09
CA GLN A 36 -10.68 -0.73 12.03
C GLN A 36 -10.94 -2.17 11.56
N SER A 37 -9.91 -2.91 11.16
CA SER A 37 -10.04 -4.35 10.89
C SER A 37 -10.53 -5.09 12.13
N PRO A 38 -11.57 -5.95 12.04
CA PRO A 38 -12.08 -6.70 13.19
C PRO A 38 -11.06 -7.63 13.86
N SER A 39 -10.00 -7.99 13.14
CA SER A 39 -8.93 -8.87 13.63
C SER A 39 -7.67 -8.11 14.06
N ALA A 40 -7.62 -6.78 13.89
CA ALA A 40 -6.47 -5.99 14.24
C ALA A 40 -6.28 -5.87 15.75
N LEU A 41 -5.05 -5.98 16.19
CA LEU A 41 -4.62 -5.56 17.51
C LEU A 41 -4.18 -4.10 17.43
N GLU A 42 -4.45 -3.33 18.47
CA GLU A 42 -3.94 -1.96 18.54
C GLU A 42 -2.47 -1.97 18.99
N PRO A 43 -1.52 -1.45 18.17
CA PRO A 43 -0.13 -1.36 18.56
C PRO A 43 0.06 -0.40 19.75
N CYS A 44 1.09 -0.65 20.58
CA CYS A 44 1.49 0.32 21.59
C CYS A 44 2.01 1.62 20.92
N LEU A 45 2.08 2.71 21.69
CA LEU A 45 2.50 3.99 21.14
C LEU A 45 3.90 3.95 20.52
N GLU A 46 4.84 3.23 21.15
CA GLU A 46 6.21 3.08 20.66
C GLU A 46 6.27 2.41 19.28
N ASP A 47 5.41 1.44 19.03
CA ASP A 47 5.36 0.75 17.74
C ASP A 47 4.66 1.61 16.68
N LYS A 48 3.63 2.38 17.06
CA LYS A 48 3.03 3.39 16.18
C LYS A 48 4.06 4.45 15.74
N VAL A 49 4.90 4.92 16.66
CA VAL A 49 6.00 5.85 16.37
C VAL A 49 6.98 5.24 15.38
N LYS A 50 7.44 3.99 15.61
CA LYS A 50 8.33 3.29 14.66
C LYS A 50 7.71 3.16 13.27
N LEU A 51 6.40 2.82 13.18
CA LEU A 51 5.69 2.75 11.90
C LEU A 51 5.72 4.10 11.18
N VAL A 52 5.45 5.20 11.87
CA VAL A 52 5.50 6.56 11.28
C VAL A 52 6.91 6.90 10.78
N HIS A 53 7.97 6.53 11.50
CA HIS A 53 9.35 6.70 11.03
C HIS A 53 9.64 5.91 9.75
N LEU A 54 9.17 4.67 9.67
CA LEU A 54 9.31 3.85 8.45
C LEU A 54 8.51 4.43 7.27
N MET A 55 7.28 4.90 7.50
CA MET A 55 6.50 5.63 6.50
C MET A 55 7.25 6.85 5.96
N ASN A 56 7.86 7.64 6.86
CA ASN A 56 8.67 8.80 6.48
C ASN A 56 9.90 8.42 5.66
N GLN A 57 10.59 7.33 6.01
CA GLN A 57 11.76 6.83 5.28
C GLN A 57 11.39 6.31 3.89
N LEU A 58 10.21 5.71 3.73
CA LEU A 58 9.64 5.27 2.46
C LEU A 58 9.16 6.43 1.57
N GLY A 59 9.16 7.66 2.11
CA GLY A 59 8.72 8.85 1.39
C GLY A 59 7.20 8.96 1.23
N ILE A 60 6.45 8.38 2.16
CA ILE A 60 5.02 8.59 2.30
C ILE A 60 4.81 10.03 2.79
N ASP A 61 3.85 10.74 2.19
CA ASP A 61 3.68 12.19 2.38
C ASP A 61 2.83 12.52 3.60
N THR A 62 1.78 11.73 3.82
CA THR A 62 0.84 11.92 4.93
C THR A 62 0.50 10.58 5.58
N ALA A 63 0.11 10.62 6.86
CA ALA A 63 -0.42 9.46 7.54
C ALA A 63 -1.67 9.83 8.35
N ASN A 64 -2.71 9.03 8.20
CA ASN A 64 -3.91 9.14 9.01
C ASN A 64 -3.66 8.46 10.37
N VAL A 65 -3.49 9.30 11.40
CA VAL A 65 -3.08 8.84 12.73
C VAL A 65 -4.25 8.54 13.67
N GLY A 66 -5.49 8.64 13.18
CA GLY A 66 -6.64 8.16 13.92
C GLY A 66 -7.91 9.00 13.82
N LEU A 67 -8.85 8.70 14.72
CA LEU A 67 -10.16 9.32 14.85
C LEU A 67 -10.28 9.99 16.24
N PRO A 68 -10.08 11.32 16.36
CA PRO A 68 -10.07 12.01 17.67
C PRO A 68 -11.40 11.86 18.43
N GLY A 69 -12.50 11.71 17.73
CA GLY A 69 -13.83 11.49 18.31
C GLY A 69 -14.05 10.12 18.96
N ALA A 70 -13.14 9.16 18.77
CA ALA A 70 -13.36 7.79 19.24
C ALA A 70 -13.23 7.65 20.77
N SER A 71 -12.16 8.21 21.37
CA SER A 71 -11.90 8.10 22.81
C SER A 71 -10.81 9.06 23.28
N GLN A 72 -10.64 9.21 24.61
CA GLN A 72 -9.50 9.97 25.18
C GLN A 72 -8.18 9.28 24.83
N HIS A 73 -8.11 7.96 24.96
CA HIS A 73 -6.93 7.17 24.58
C HIS A 73 -6.50 7.41 23.11
N ALA A 74 -7.47 7.45 22.18
CA ALA A 74 -7.18 7.79 20.80
C ALA A 74 -6.60 9.21 20.67
N ARG A 75 -7.16 10.20 21.37
CA ARG A 75 -6.63 11.57 21.37
C ARG A 75 -5.21 11.65 21.90
N ASP A 76 -4.90 10.94 23.00
CA ASP A 76 -3.57 10.92 23.60
C ASP A 76 -2.52 10.36 22.64
N HIS A 77 -2.85 9.26 21.93
CA HIS A 77 -1.98 8.68 20.90
C HIS A 77 -1.82 9.60 19.68
N ILE A 78 -2.92 10.18 19.18
CA ILE A 78 -2.89 11.13 18.06
C ILE A 78 -2.00 12.32 18.41
N TYR A 79 -2.16 12.90 19.59
CA TYR A 79 -1.32 14.03 20.07
C TYR A 79 0.17 13.66 20.06
N ALA A 80 0.51 12.51 20.63
CA ALA A 80 1.89 12.04 20.69
C ALA A 80 2.49 11.80 19.30
N LEU A 81 1.72 11.21 18.38
CA LEU A 81 2.14 10.99 17.00
C LEU A 81 2.30 12.29 16.22
N CYS A 82 1.35 13.23 16.34
CA CYS A 82 1.47 14.55 15.71
C CYS A 82 2.72 15.29 16.19
N LYS A 83 3.02 15.22 17.49
CA LYS A 83 4.23 15.81 18.06
C LYS A 83 5.51 15.17 17.53
N GLU A 84 5.56 13.86 17.39
CA GLU A 84 6.70 13.16 16.79
C GLU A 84 6.89 13.54 15.32
N MET A 85 5.79 13.68 14.58
CA MET A 85 5.81 14.01 13.15
C MET A 85 6.29 15.45 12.86
N GLU A 86 6.31 16.35 13.84
CA GLU A 86 6.94 17.69 13.69
C GLU A 86 8.42 17.62 13.28
N LEU A 87 9.10 16.55 13.64
CA LEU A 87 10.51 16.31 13.35
C LEU A 87 10.73 15.59 12.02
N LEU A 88 9.67 15.22 11.34
CA LEU A 88 9.67 14.40 10.13
C LEU A 88 9.17 15.20 8.91
N ARG A 89 9.25 14.59 7.73
CA ARG A 89 8.69 15.18 6.49
C ARG A 89 7.23 14.77 6.27
N ILE A 90 6.82 13.66 6.87
CA ILE A 90 5.46 13.15 6.79
C ILE A 90 4.51 14.03 7.62
N THR A 91 3.37 14.39 7.07
CA THR A 91 2.39 15.27 7.72
C THR A 91 1.23 14.46 8.29
N PRO A 92 0.78 14.73 9.52
CA PRO A 92 -0.37 14.02 10.09
C PRO A 92 -1.69 14.49 9.51
N ASN A 93 -2.62 13.55 9.34
CA ASN A 93 -4.02 13.85 9.17
C ASN A 93 -4.90 12.99 10.11
N VAL A 94 -6.14 13.40 10.31
CA VAL A 94 -7.08 12.73 11.22
C VAL A 94 -8.49 12.73 10.63
N ALA A 95 -9.21 11.62 10.82
CA ALA A 95 -10.58 11.49 10.35
C ALA A 95 -11.57 12.14 11.33
N CYS A 96 -12.47 13.01 10.83
CA CYS A 96 -13.54 13.65 11.58
C CYS A 96 -14.84 13.60 10.77
N ARG A 97 -15.97 13.40 11.45
CA ARG A 97 -17.27 13.67 10.80
C ARG A 97 -17.40 15.17 10.50
N THR A 98 -18.22 15.53 9.53
CA THR A 98 -18.50 16.92 9.16
C THR A 98 -19.31 17.67 10.24
N MET A 99 -18.86 17.59 11.49
CA MET A 99 -19.52 18.17 12.66
C MET A 99 -18.51 18.94 13.54
N ALA A 100 -18.83 20.16 13.90
CA ALA A 100 -17.92 21.02 14.66
C ALA A 100 -17.36 20.38 15.94
N HIS A 101 -18.18 19.62 16.68
CA HIS A 101 -17.76 18.97 17.92
C HIS A 101 -16.78 17.79 17.70
N ASP A 102 -16.72 17.20 16.51
CA ASP A 102 -15.73 16.18 16.15
C ASP A 102 -14.41 16.84 15.70
N ILE A 103 -14.49 18.05 15.11
CA ILE A 103 -13.34 18.79 14.59
C ILE A 103 -12.67 19.63 15.71
N GLN A 104 -13.44 20.11 16.69
CA GLN A 104 -12.93 20.96 17.77
C GLN A 104 -11.69 20.37 18.50
N PRO A 105 -11.63 19.06 18.84
CA PRO A 105 -10.44 18.49 19.45
C PRO A 105 -9.17 18.62 18.60
N VAL A 106 -9.30 18.69 17.26
CA VAL A 106 -8.17 18.93 16.36
C VAL A 106 -7.73 20.39 16.42
N VAL A 107 -8.69 21.31 16.46
CA VAL A 107 -8.42 22.74 16.63
C VAL A 107 -7.61 22.98 17.92
N ASP A 108 -8.08 22.41 19.04
CA ASP A 108 -7.45 22.55 20.34
C ASP A 108 -6.01 21.98 20.32
N MET A 109 -5.83 20.82 19.71
CA MET A 109 -4.53 20.16 19.57
C MET A 109 -3.56 20.97 18.69
N VAL A 110 -4.00 21.47 17.55
CA VAL A 110 -3.17 22.30 16.66
C VAL A 110 -2.76 23.61 17.34
N GLN A 111 -3.65 24.24 18.12
CA GLN A 111 -3.33 25.44 18.89
C GLN A 111 -2.27 25.16 19.96
N GLU A 112 -2.25 23.97 20.56
CA GLU A 112 -1.25 23.58 21.55
C GLU A 112 0.10 23.21 20.91
N LEU A 113 0.08 22.41 19.84
CA LEU A 113 1.29 21.94 19.17
C LEU A 113 1.92 23.00 18.25
N GLY A 114 1.11 23.84 17.61
CA GLY A 114 1.58 24.75 16.57
C GLY A 114 1.85 24.11 15.22
N THR A 115 1.62 22.80 15.08
CA THR A 115 1.84 22.02 13.86
C THR A 115 0.51 21.81 13.12
N PRO A 116 0.42 22.07 11.81
CA PRO A 116 -0.80 21.85 11.06
C PRO A 116 -1.12 20.35 10.98
N VAL A 117 -2.39 20.01 11.24
CA VAL A 117 -2.96 18.66 11.05
C VAL A 117 -4.08 18.77 10.05
N GLU A 118 -4.03 17.97 8.98
CA GLU A 118 -5.09 17.95 7.96
C GLU A 118 -6.34 17.23 8.51
N VAL A 119 -7.49 17.88 8.40
CA VAL A 119 -8.78 17.29 8.79
C VAL A 119 -9.36 16.54 7.59
N CYS A 120 -9.50 15.22 7.72
CA CYS A 120 -10.24 14.37 6.77
C CYS A 120 -11.73 14.41 7.15
N ALA A 121 -12.43 15.46 6.68
CA ALA A 121 -13.84 15.68 6.98
C ALA A 121 -14.73 14.75 6.14
N PHE A 122 -15.28 13.70 6.75
CA PHE A 122 -16.02 12.66 6.00
C PHE A 122 -17.53 12.70 6.21
N ILE A 123 -18.25 12.36 5.13
CA ILE A 123 -19.71 12.15 5.12
C ILE A 123 -20.11 11.12 4.05
N GLY A 124 -21.15 10.33 4.33
CA GLY A 124 -21.72 9.38 3.37
C GLY A 124 -22.40 10.09 2.21
N SER A 125 -22.06 9.73 0.97
CA SER A 125 -22.51 10.39 -0.25
C SER A 125 -23.44 9.57 -1.14
N SER A 126 -23.50 8.25 -0.96
CA SER A 126 -24.30 7.38 -1.83
C SER A 126 -25.78 7.36 -1.45
N GLY A 127 -26.64 7.19 -2.44
CA GLY A 127 -28.10 7.08 -2.23
C GLY A 127 -28.47 5.94 -1.27
N ILE A 128 -27.75 4.81 -1.31
CA ILE A 128 -28.00 3.70 -0.37
C ILE A 128 -27.61 4.08 1.06
N ARG A 129 -26.55 4.87 1.26
CA ARG A 129 -26.14 5.35 2.59
C ARG A 129 -27.16 6.36 3.13
N MET A 130 -27.57 7.32 2.31
CA MET A 130 -28.63 8.28 2.67
C MET A 130 -29.94 7.58 3.03
N PHE A 131 -30.33 6.58 2.27
CA PHE A 131 -31.54 5.80 2.55
C PHE A 131 -31.45 5.06 3.91
N ALA A 132 -30.31 4.45 4.20
CA ALA A 132 -30.11 3.75 5.47
C ALA A 132 -30.15 4.67 6.69
N GLU A 133 -29.66 5.91 6.56
CA GLU A 133 -29.65 6.91 7.62
C GLU A 133 -30.95 7.72 7.71
N GLY A 134 -31.85 7.60 6.75
CA GLY A 134 -33.02 8.47 6.64
C GLY A 134 -32.65 9.94 6.35
N TRP A 135 -31.55 10.15 5.62
CA TRP A 135 -31.10 11.48 5.19
C TRP A 135 -31.63 11.82 3.81
N ASP A 136 -31.91 13.11 3.59
CA ASP A 136 -32.06 13.67 2.26
C ASP A 136 -30.78 14.37 1.79
N PHE A 137 -30.66 14.58 0.50
CA PHE A 137 -29.45 15.17 -0.08
C PHE A 137 -29.18 16.61 0.41
N PRO A 138 -30.20 17.50 0.57
CA PRO A 138 -29.99 18.83 1.15
C PRO A 138 -29.33 18.80 2.52
N LYS A 139 -29.72 17.86 3.40
CA LYS A 139 -29.09 17.68 4.72
C LYS A 139 -27.62 17.28 4.59
N VAL A 140 -27.30 16.35 3.69
CA VAL A 140 -25.91 15.91 3.45
C VAL A 140 -25.07 17.09 2.96
N LEU A 141 -25.60 17.90 2.07
CA LEU A 141 -24.95 19.09 1.54
C LEU A 141 -24.68 20.15 2.63
N ASP A 142 -25.67 20.41 3.49
CA ASP A 142 -25.52 21.35 4.62
C ASP A 142 -24.48 20.88 5.64
N LEU A 143 -24.44 19.59 5.98
CA LEU A 143 -23.44 19.00 6.86
C LEU A 143 -22.04 19.08 6.25
N ALA A 144 -21.90 18.76 4.96
CA ALA A 144 -20.65 18.88 4.24
C ALA A 144 -20.12 20.32 4.30
N LYS A 145 -20.96 21.28 3.90
CA LYS A 145 -20.61 22.71 3.93
C LYS A 145 -20.19 23.18 5.31
N SER A 146 -21.04 22.95 6.31
CA SER A 146 -20.80 23.47 7.67
C SER A 146 -19.55 22.87 8.31
N GLY A 147 -19.27 21.59 8.11
CA GLY A 147 -18.07 20.95 8.64
C GLY A 147 -16.78 21.48 8.01
N VAL A 148 -16.76 21.60 6.68
CA VAL A 148 -15.60 22.13 5.95
C VAL A 148 -15.37 23.61 6.29
N GLU A 149 -16.43 24.42 6.27
CA GLU A 149 -16.33 25.85 6.66
C GLU A 149 -15.80 26.04 8.09
N PHE A 150 -16.24 25.21 9.04
CA PHE A 150 -15.78 25.26 10.41
C PHE A 150 -14.27 25.00 10.48
N ALA A 151 -13.80 23.88 9.92
CA ALA A 151 -12.39 23.54 9.94
C ALA A 151 -11.53 24.59 9.21
N HIS A 152 -11.98 25.09 8.06
CA HIS A 152 -11.28 26.12 7.30
C HIS A 152 -11.19 27.46 8.07
N LYS A 153 -12.27 27.89 8.73
CA LYS A 153 -12.28 29.11 9.55
C LYS A 153 -11.33 29.03 10.75
N GLU A 154 -11.14 27.85 11.30
CA GLU A 154 -10.17 27.60 12.38
C GLU A 154 -8.72 27.44 11.86
N GLY A 155 -8.49 27.65 10.56
CA GLY A 155 -7.17 27.61 9.94
C GLY A 155 -6.62 26.22 9.66
N LEU A 156 -7.46 25.18 9.72
CA LEU A 156 -7.04 23.80 9.44
C LEU A 156 -7.06 23.52 7.93
N PRO A 157 -6.05 22.82 7.37
CA PRO A 157 -6.17 22.24 6.04
C PRO A 157 -7.26 21.16 6.04
N VAL A 158 -8.08 21.12 4.97
CA VAL A 158 -9.22 20.22 4.91
C VAL A 158 -9.15 19.34 3.67
N MET A 159 -9.11 18.03 3.88
CA MET A 159 -9.48 17.03 2.88
C MET A 159 -10.95 16.66 3.08
N PHE A 160 -11.79 16.98 2.09
CA PHE A 160 -13.19 16.57 2.12
C PHE A 160 -13.34 15.15 1.58
N VAL A 161 -13.92 14.27 2.38
CA VAL A 161 -14.00 12.82 2.11
C VAL A 161 -15.45 12.41 1.88
N THR A 162 -15.77 11.93 0.68
CA THR A 162 -17.10 11.39 0.36
C THR A 162 -17.09 9.87 0.52
N GLU A 163 -17.61 9.39 1.66
CA GLU A 163 -17.79 7.95 1.88
C GLU A 163 -18.73 7.39 0.80
N ASP A 164 -18.30 6.30 0.14
CA ASP A 164 -19.06 5.58 -0.89
C ASP A 164 -19.36 6.38 -2.17
N THR A 165 -18.41 7.21 -2.58
CA THR A 165 -18.48 8.00 -3.83
C THR A 165 -18.72 7.12 -5.06
N ALA A 166 -18.12 5.92 -5.06
CA ALA A 166 -18.19 4.98 -6.18
C ALA A 166 -19.63 4.51 -6.51
N ARG A 167 -20.59 4.74 -5.60
CA ARG A 167 -22.01 4.40 -5.79
C ARG A 167 -22.95 5.62 -5.69
N ALA A 168 -22.39 6.83 -5.57
CA ALA A 168 -23.15 8.08 -5.58
C ALA A 168 -23.53 8.49 -7.01
N LYS A 169 -24.58 9.30 -7.13
CA LYS A 169 -25.00 9.83 -8.44
C LYS A 169 -24.10 10.99 -8.88
N PRO A 170 -23.82 11.12 -10.18
CA PRO A 170 -22.94 12.19 -10.69
C PRO A 170 -23.36 13.60 -10.26
N GLU A 171 -24.66 13.91 -10.30
CA GLU A 171 -25.17 15.22 -9.90
C GLU A 171 -25.01 15.50 -8.39
N GLU A 172 -25.06 14.46 -7.54
CA GLU A 172 -24.85 14.58 -6.10
C GLU A 172 -23.34 14.76 -5.81
N VAL A 173 -22.47 14.03 -6.52
CA VAL A 173 -21.01 14.18 -6.43
C VAL A 173 -20.55 15.57 -6.88
N ASP A 174 -21.07 16.09 -8.00
CA ASP A 174 -20.77 17.43 -8.50
C ASP A 174 -21.13 18.50 -7.45
N ALA A 175 -22.36 18.45 -6.95
CA ALA A 175 -22.84 19.43 -5.97
C ALA A 175 -22.04 19.38 -4.65
N LEU A 176 -21.70 18.19 -4.14
CA LEU A 176 -20.92 18.02 -2.91
C LEU A 176 -19.51 18.59 -3.06
N TYR A 177 -18.82 18.27 -4.15
CA TYR A 177 -17.45 18.70 -4.32
C TYR A 177 -17.33 20.21 -4.61
N ARG A 178 -18.22 20.78 -5.42
CA ARG A 178 -18.28 22.24 -5.59
C ARG A 178 -18.53 22.94 -4.25
N THR A 179 -19.50 22.47 -3.47
CA THR A 179 -19.78 23.01 -2.14
C THR A 179 -18.59 22.91 -1.19
N ALA A 180 -17.87 21.78 -1.19
CA ALA A 180 -16.69 21.61 -0.33
C ALA A 180 -15.54 22.54 -0.75
N ILE A 181 -15.31 22.69 -2.06
CA ILE A 181 -14.30 23.63 -2.59
C ILE A 181 -14.65 25.08 -2.18
N GLU A 182 -15.89 25.50 -2.38
CA GLU A 182 -16.37 26.84 -1.99
C GLU A 182 -16.28 27.07 -0.47
N ALA A 183 -16.44 26.02 0.33
CA ALA A 183 -16.31 26.04 1.78
C ALA A 183 -14.84 26.07 2.27
N GLY A 184 -13.85 25.84 1.39
CA GLY A 184 -12.43 25.95 1.70
C GLY A 184 -11.68 24.62 1.76
N ALA A 185 -12.24 23.50 1.21
CA ALA A 185 -11.50 22.26 1.09
C ALA A 185 -10.30 22.42 0.14
N SER A 186 -9.13 21.95 0.56
CA SER A 186 -7.89 21.95 -0.22
C SER A 186 -7.67 20.63 -0.97
N ARG A 187 -8.39 19.58 -0.61
CA ARG A 187 -8.36 18.27 -1.24
C ARG A 187 -9.73 17.62 -1.26
N LEU A 188 -9.97 16.79 -2.27
CA LEU A 188 -11.19 16.01 -2.43
C LEU A 188 -10.82 14.52 -2.45
N CYS A 189 -11.33 13.74 -1.52
CA CYS A 189 -11.07 12.30 -1.46
C CYS A 189 -12.26 11.52 -2.04
N ILE A 190 -11.99 10.80 -3.12
CA ILE A 190 -12.92 9.89 -3.79
C ILE A 190 -12.78 8.52 -3.13
N CYS A 191 -13.87 7.99 -2.54
CA CYS A 191 -13.84 6.72 -1.84
C CYS A 191 -14.61 5.60 -2.56
N ASP A 192 -13.93 4.49 -2.82
CA ASP A 192 -14.53 3.19 -3.09
C ASP A 192 -14.65 2.40 -1.79
N THR A 193 -15.48 2.91 -0.89
CA THR A 193 -15.65 2.39 0.48
C THR A 193 -16.00 0.92 0.54
N CYS A 194 -16.70 0.39 -0.46
CA CYS A 194 -17.16 -0.99 -0.50
C CYS A 194 -16.41 -1.88 -1.50
N GLY A 195 -15.32 -1.40 -2.08
CA GLY A 195 -14.57 -2.15 -3.09
C GLY A 195 -15.43 -2.54 -4.30
N HIS A 196 -16.35 -1.65 -4.70
CA HIS A 196 -17.39 -1.92 -5.70
C HIS A 196 -16.93 -1.67 -7.14
N ILE A 197 -16.14 -0.63 -7.35
CA ILE A 197 -15.80 -0.11 -8.67
C ILE A 197 -14.76 -0.98 -9.39
N THR A 198 -14.72 -0.89 -10.71
CA THR A 198 -13.69 -1.52 -11.55
C THR A 198 -12.64 -0.47 -11.98
N PRO A 199 -11.45 -0.86 -12.48
CA PRO A 199 -10.45 0.10 -12.95
C PRO A 199 -10.98 1.09 -13.99
N GLU A 200 -11.83 0.63 -14.91
CA GLU A 200 -12.44 1.52 -15.90
C GLU A 200 -13.46 2.48 -15.26
N GLY A 201 -14.22 2.00 -14.27
CA GLY A 201 -15.11 2.87 -13.48
C GLY A 201 -14.32 3.92 -12.71
N THR A 202 -13.20 3.53 -12.12
CA THR A 202 -12.29 4.43 -11.39
C THR A 202 -11.76 5.54 -12.32
N ARG A 203 -11.28 5.20 -13.53
CA ARG A 203 -10.84 6.20 -14.50
C ARG A 203 -11.95 7.20 -14.83
N ARG A 204 -13.17 6.72 -15.03
CA ARG A 204 -14.33 7.59 -15.31
C ARG A 204 -14.66 8.52 -14.15
N LEU A 205 -14.69 7.98 -12.92
CA LEU A 205 -15.03 8.76 -11.74
C LEU A 205 -13.96 9.82 -11.42
N VAL A 206 -12.67 9.45 -11.45
CA VAL A 206 -11.58 10.39 -11.21
C VAL A 206 -11.55 11.49 -12.27
N LYS A 207 -11.72 11.15 -13.57
CA LYS A 207 -11.81 12.14 -14.64
C LYS A 207 -13.02 13.06 -14.48
N PHE A 208 -14.15 12.54 -14.01
CA PHE A 208 -15.35 13.34 -13.73
C PHE A 208 -15.06 14.37 -12.62
N VAL A 209 -14.44 13.95 -11.51
CA VAL A 209 -14.08 14.87 -10.41
C VAL A 209 -13.01 15.87 -10.86
N LYS A 210 -12.02 15.42 -11.65
CA LYS A 210 -11.03 16.32 -12.23
C LYS A 210 -11.66 17.41 -13.09
N ALA A 211 -12.68 17.08 -13.89
CA ALA A 211 -13.39 18.06 -14.70
C ALA A 211 -14.12 19.10 -13.85
N ILE A 212 -14.63 18.74 -12.65
CA ILE A 212 -15.21 19.69 -11.70
C ILE A 212 -14.17 20.69 -11.22
N VAL A 213 -12.99 20.19 -10.80
CA VAL A 213 -11.88 21.02 -10.31
C VAL A 213 -11.38 21.97 -11.43
N ASP A 214 -11.21 21.44 -12.64
CA ASP A 214 -10.77 22.22 -13.81
C ASP A 214 -11.80 23.32 -14.18
N ASP A 215 -13.12 23.02 -14.15
CA ASP A 215 -14.21 23.95 -14.42
C ASP A 215 -14.26 25.10 -13.39
N MET A 216 -13.99 24.80 -12.12
CA MET A 216 -13.93 25.81 -11.07
C MET A 216 -12.65 26.65 -11.12
N GLY A 217 -11.64 26.26 -11.89
CA GLY A 217 -10.39 27.00 -12.07
C GLY A 217 -9.54 27.09 -10.79
N VAL A 218 -9.58 26.06 -9.93
CA VAL A 218 -8.89 26.01 -8.63
C VAL A 218 -7.79 24.95 -8.61
N ASP A 219 -6.79 25.12 -7.74
CA ASP A 219 -5.76 24.09 -7.49
C ASP A 219 -6.11 23.30 -6.22
N VAL A 220 -7.00 22.33 -6.37
CA VAL A 220 -7.43 21.42 -5.32
C VAL A 220 -6.92 20.01 -5.63
N GLY A 221 -6.34 19.34 -4.64
CA GLY A 221 -5.84 17.98 -4.78
C GLY A 221 -6.97 16.95 -4.93
N ILE A 222 -6.72 15.88 -5.68
CA ILE A 222 -7.65 14.75 -5.81
C ILE A 222 -7.00 13.52 -5.21
N ASP A 223 -7.67 12.95 -4.21
CA ASP A 223 -7.26 11.75 -3.50
C ASP A 223 -8.10 10.55 -3.94
N TRP A 224 -7.49 9.38 -3.89
CA TRP A 224 -8.18 8.11 -4.08
C TRP A 224 -8.02 7.21 -2.86
N HIS A 225 -9.12 6.82 -2.25
CA HIS A 225 -9.19 5.86 -1.15
C HIS A 225 -10.02 4.66 -1.59
N GLY A 226 -9.42 3.46 -1.65
CA GLY A 226 -10.08 2.29 -2.21
C GLY A 226 -9.91 1.02 -1.39
N HIS A 227 -11.07 0.35 -1.11
CA HIS A 227 -11.09 -0.97 -0.51
C HIS A 227 -10.96 -2.09 -1.55
N ARG A 228 -10.61 -3.29 -1.09
CA ARG A 228 -10.29 -4.44 -1.95
C ARG A 228 -11.27 -5.60 -1.86
N ASP A 229 -12.54 -5.35 -1.54
CA ASP A 229 -13.55 -6.41 -1.36
C ASP A 229 -13.67 -7.36 -2.57
N ARG A 230 -13.45 -6.84 -3.78
CA ARG A 230 -13.40 -7.62 -5.03
C ARG A 230 -11.97 -7.99 -5.48
N GLY A 231 -10.96 -7.75 -4.65
CA GLY A 231 -9.55 -7.96 -5.01
C GLY A 231 -9.00 -6.94 -6.03
N LEU A 232 -9.67 -5.78 -6.23
CA LEU A 232 -9.31 -4.80 -7.26
C LEU A 232 -8.60 -3.55 -6.69
N GLY A 233 -8.34 -3.47 -5.39
CA GLY A 233 -7.80 -2.28 -4.73
C GLY A 233 -6.60 -1.66 -5.46
N ARG A 234 -5.51 -2.41 -5.67
CA ARG A 234 -4.32 -1.93 -6.38
C ARG A 234 -4.59 -1.55 -7.83
N ALA A 235 -5.35 -2.37 -8.54
CA ALA A 235 -5.68 -2.07 -9.94
C ALA A 235 -6.49 -0.78 -10.07
N ASN A 236 -7.39 -0.52 -9.12
CA ASN A 236 -8.16 0.73 -9.05
C ASN A 236 -7.25 1.91 -8.69
N SER A 237 -6.30 1.74 -7.76
CA SER A 237 -5.35 2.79 -7.37
C SER A 237 -4.44 3.20 -8.53
N LEU A 238 -3.92 2.24 -9.30
CA LEU A 238 -3.15 2.54 -10.52
C LEU A 238 -4.02 3.26 -11.56
N ALA A 239 -5.27 2.82 -11.75
CA ALA A 239 -6.21 3.48 -12.64
C ALA A 239 -6.58 4.90 -12.19
N ALA A 240 -6.62 5.17 -10.90
CA ALA A 240 -6.85 6.50 -10.34
C ALA A 240 -5.66 7.44 -10.63
N ILE A 241 -4.42 6.97 -10.48
CA ILE A 241 -3.21 7.72 -10.83
C ILE A 241 -3.24 8.10 -12.31
N GLU A 242 -3.46 7.13 -13.19
CA GLU A 242 -3.55 7.35 -14.63
C GLU A 242 -4.64 8.35 -15.02
N ALA A 243 -5.71 8.44 -14.23
CA ALA A 243 -6.82 9.35 -14.46
C ALA A 243 -6.63 10.75 -13.86
N GLY A 244 -5.58 10.96 -13.04
CA GLY A 244 -5.22 12.25 -12.49
C GLY A 244 -5.41 12.42 -10.99
N ALA A 245 -5.62 11.35 -10.22
CA ALA A 245 -5.51 11.41 -8.77
C ALA A 245 -4.06 11.77 -8.38
N THR A 246 -3.92 12.66 -7.40
CA THR A 246 -2.61 13.21 -7.00
C THR A 246 -2.10 12.64 -5.69
N ARG A 247 -2.97 12.03 -4.87
CA ARG A 247 -2.60 11.31 -3.64
C ARG A 247 -3.39 10.01 -3.56
N ILE A 248 -2.71 8.92 -3.23
CA ILE A 248 -3.30 7.58 -3.12
C ILE A 248 -3.19 7.10 -1.70
N HIS A 249 -4.32 6.62 -1.17
CA HIS A 249 -4.41 6.04 0.15
C HIS A 249 -4.17 4.53 0.13
N GLY A 250 -3.52 4.01 1.15
CA GLY A 250 -3.30 2.60 1.36
C GLY A 250 -2.89 2.28 2.78
N SER A 251 -2.78 1.02 3.11
CA SER A 251 -2.30 0.55 4.41
C SER A 251 -1.29 -0.57 4.27
N ALA A 252 -0.45 -0.78 5.27
CA ALA A 252 0.47 -1.92 5.31
C ALA A 252 -0.32 -3.22 5.10
N LEU A 253 0.14 -4.07 4.19
CA LEU A 253 -0.50 -5.35 3.86
C LEU A 253 -1.97 -5.21 3.39
N GLY A 254 -2.43 -3.99 3.16
CA GLY A 254 -3.82 -3.69 2.88
C GLY A 254 -4.76 -3.99 4.04
N ILE A 255 -4.28 -3.95 5.28
CA ILE A 255 -5.10 -4.15 6.48
C ILE A 255 -6.18 -3.07 6.53
N GLY A 256 -7.40 -3.40 6.97
CA GLY A 256 -8.50 -2.45 7.09
C GLY A 256 -9.84 -3.12 7.24
N GLU A 257 -10.89 -2.33 7.20
CA GLU A 257 -12.24 -2.84 7.34
C GLU A 257 -12.58 -3.91 6.30
N ARG A 258 -13.33 -4.95 6.70
CA ARG A 258 -13.76 -6.10 5.87
C ARG A 258 -12.56 -6.83 5.24
N ALA A 259 -12.42 -6.71 3.88
CA ALA A 259 -11.29 -7.29 3.15
C ALA A 259 -10.02 -6.40 3.17
N GLY A 260 -10.16 -5.16 3.62
CA GLY A 260 -9.08 -4.20 3.74
C GLY A 260 -8.98 -3.19 2.60
N ASN A 261 -7.88 -2.44 2.60
CA ASN A 261 -7.55 -1.34 1.70
C ASN A 261 -6.62 -1.77 0.55
N THR A 262 -6.26 -0.81 -0.29
CA THR A 262 -5.10 -0.94 -1.17
C THR A 262 -3.85 -1.22 -0.34
N GLU A 263 -3.09 -2.25 -0.72
CA GLU A 263 -1.83 -2.59 -0.07
C GLU A 263 -0.77 -1.52 -0.40
N MET A 264 -0.41 -0.67 0.58
CA MET A 264 0.57 0.41 0.39
C MET A 264 1.93 -0.14 -0.05
N ASP A 265 2.38 -1.21 0.58
CA ASP A 265 3.63 -1.88 0.28
C ASP A 265 3.70 -2.38 -1.17
N LEU A 266 2.64 -3.03 -1.64
CA LEU A 266 2.58 -3.51 -3.03
C LEU A 266 2.30 -2.40 -4.03
N LEU A 267 1.61 -1.33 -3.64
CA LEU A 267 1.44 -0.14 -4.48
C LEU A 267 2.79 0.54 -4.72
N LEU A 268 3.53 0.85 -3.66
CA LEU A 268 4.87 1.44 -3.75
C LEU A 268 5.81 0.59 -4.60
N ALA A 269 5.79 -0.74 -4.41
CA ALA A 269 6.59 -1.66 -5.20
C ALA A 269 6.25 -1.60 -6.70
N ASN A 270 4.96 -1.61 -7.06
CA ASN A 270 4.54 -1.52 -8.47
C ASN A 270 4.91 -0.18 -9.10
N LEU A 271 4.74 0.93 -8.37
CA LEU A 271 5.10 2.25 -8.87
C LEU A 271 6.62 2.39 -9.06
N LYS A 272 7.42 1.82 -8.16
CA LYS A 272 8.88 1.75 -8.32
C LYS A 272 9.29 0.94 -9.53
N LEU A 273 8.69 -0.23 -9.74
CA LEU A 273 8.96 -1.10 -10.89
C LEU A 273 8.55 -0.46 -12.23
N ASN A 274 7.48 0.33 -12.22
CA ASN A 274 7.04 1.09 -13.41
C ASN A 274 7.87 2.36 -13.66
N GLY A 275 8.81 2.71 -12.77
CA GLY A 275 9.58 3.95 -12.87
C GLY A 275 8.76 5.22 -12.59
N TRP A 276 7.61 5.09 -11.92
CA TRP A 276 6.74 6.22 -11.59
C TRP A 276 7.15 6.96 -10.33
N ILE A 277 7.96 6.32 -9.49
CA ILE A 277 8.54 6.89 -8.27
C ILE A 277 10.01 6.46 -8.12
N ASP A 278 10.80 7.31 -7.45
CA ASP A 278 12.23 7.06 -7.18
C ASP A 278 12.54 6.78 -5.71
N ASN A 279 11.49 6.65 -4.88
CA ASN A 279 11.61 6.41 -3.44
C ASN A 279 12.55 5.24 -3.14
N ASP A 280 13.29 5.33 -2.05
CA ASP A 280 14.08 4.20 -1.51
C ASP A 280 13.15 3.17 -0.86
N MET A 281 13.20 1.93 -1.34
CA MET A 281 12.37 0.83 -0.86
C MET A 281 13.10 -0.09 0.13
N SER A 282 14.29 0.26 0.57
CA SER A 282 15.12 -0.59 1.45
C SER A 282 14.44 -0.90 2.80
N GLN A 283 13.60 0.01 3.28
CA GLN A 283 12.86 -0.14 4.55
C GLN A 283 11.46 -0.75 4.38
N LEU A 284 11.05 -1.08 3.15
CA LEU A 284 9.69 -1.58 2.89
C LEU A 284 9.42 -2.92 3.59
N GLY A 285 10.44 -3.79 3.65
CA GLY A 285 10.35 -5.05 4.39
C GLY A 285 10.14 -4.86 5.89
N GLU A 286 10.90 -3.95 6.51
CA GLU A 286 10.77 -3.64 7.94
C GLU A 286 9.39 -3.06 8.27
N TYR A 287 8.89 -2.13 7.44
CA TYR A 287 7.54 -1.58 7.56
C TYR A 287 6.45 -2.68 7.54
N VAL A 288 6.53 -3.61 6.58
CA VAL A 288 5.58 -4.71 6.44
C VAL A 288 5.63 -5.67 7.63
N HIS A 289 6.85 -6.05 8.06
CA HIS A 289 7.02 -6.98 9.19
C HIS A 289 6.58 -6.36 10.51
N LEU A 290 6.95 -5.11 10.78
CA LEU A 290 6.53 -4.41 12.00
C LEU A 290 5.00 -4.28 12.05
N ALA A 291 4.36 -3.88 10.95
CA ALA A 291 2.90 -3.81 10.89
C ALA A 291 2.25 -5.19 11.10
N SER A 292 2.80 -6.24 10.46
CA SER A 292 2.31 -7.62 10.63
C SER A 292 2.34 -8.07 12.09
N GLU A 293 3.46 -7.84 12.77
CA GLU A 293 3.67 -8.27 14.16
C GLU A 293 2.79 -7.49 15.13
N THR A 294 2.80 -6.16 15.02
CA THR A 294 2.18 -5.29 16.02
C THR A 294 0.67 -5.20 15.86
N ILE A 295 0.15 -5.36 14.65
CA ILE A 295 -1.30 -5.39 14.35
C ILE A 295 -1.86 -6.82 14.41
N GLY A 296 -0.99 -7.83 14.45
CA GLY A 296 -1.42 -9.23 14.51
C GLY A 296 -1.99 -9.76 13.17
N SER A 297 -1.54 -9.20 12.03
CA SER A 297 -1.95 -9.63 10.70
C SER A 297 -0.82 -10.42 10.02
N PRO A 298 -0.82 -11.77 10.08
CA PRO A 298 0.28 -12.58 9.58
C PRO A 298 0.42 -12.46 8.05
N ILE A 299 1.66 -12.38 7.58
CA ILE A 299 1.98 -12.35 6.15
C ILE A 299 1.75 -13.75 5.56
N PRO A 300 0.87 -13.92 4.55
CA PRO A 300 0.72 -15.21 3.87
C PRO A 300 2.04 -15.66 3.21
N HIS A 301 2.32 -16.95 3.22
CA HIS A 301 3.57 -17.47 2.61
C HIS A 301 3.74 -17.06 1.15
N ASN A 302 2.65 -16.99 0.40
CA ASN A 302 2.63 -16.58 -1.01
C ASN A 302 2.34 -15.09 -1.22
N TYR A 303 2.47 -14.26 -0.17
CA TYR A 303 2.29 -12.81 -0.32
C TYR A 303 3.37 -12.25 -1.25
N PRO A 304 3.01 -11.42 -2.24
CA PRO A 304 4.01 -10.88 -3.17
C PRO A 304 5.12 -10.15 -2.43
N ILE A 305 6.36 -10.36 -2.83
CA ILE A 305 7.59 -9.73 -2.30
C ILE A 305 7.96 -10.18 -0.88
N PHE A 306 7.05 -10.08 0.10
CA PHE A 306 7.37 -10.26 1.53
C PHE A 306 6.93 -11.61 2.09
N GLY A 307 6.19 -12.42 1.33
CA GLY A 307 5.88 -13.79 1.71
C GLY A 307 7.11 -14.69 1.63
N LYS A 308 7.16 -15.69 2.48
CA LYS A 308 8.29 -16.65 2.56
C LYS A 308 8.66 -17.25 1.20
N ASP A 309 7.65 -17.55 0.38
CA ASP A 309 7.83 -18.25 -0.91
C ASP A 309 8.16 -17.30 -2.07
N ALA A 310 8.07 -15.97 -1.87
CA ALA A 310 8.08 -14.99 -2.96
C ALA A 310 9.33 -15.05 -3.86
N PHE A 311 10.50 -15.37 -3.28
CA PHE A 311 11.78 -15.47 -3.98
C PHE A 311 12.41 -16.88 -3.86
N GLU A 312 11.62 -17.90 -3.50
CA GLU A 312 12.06 -19.28 -3.42
C GLU A 312 11.76 -20.06 -4.71
N THR A 313 12.77 -20.63 -5.34
CA THR A 313 12.61 -21.42 -6.57
C THR A 313 12.92 -22.89 -6.31
N GLY A 314 11.88 -23.75 -6.32
CA GLY A 314 12.00 -25.21 -6.10
C GLY A 314 11.94 -26.06 -7.37
N THR A 315 11.36 -25.54 -8.48
CA THR A 315 11.20 -26.29 -9.74
C THR A 315 12.50 -26.37 -10.51
N GLY A 316 12.90 -27.58 -10.92
CA GLY A 316 14.21 -27.85 -11.50
C GLY A 316 14.57 -27.02 -12.73
N VAL A 317 13.64 -26.80 -13.65
CA VAL A 317 13.88 -26.01 -14.88
C VAL A 317 14.15 -24.54 -14.55
N HIS A 318 13.34 -23.96 -13.66
CA HIS A 318 13.48 -22.56 -13.23
C HIS A 318 14.77 -22.35 -12.43
N ALA A 319 15.01 -23.21 -11.44
CA ALA A 319 16.22 -23.17 -10.63
C ALA A 319 17.51 -23.30 -11.48
N ALA A 320 17.50 -24.17 -12.49
CA ALA A 320 18.64 -24.34 -13.36
C ALA A 320 19.04 -23.05 -14.12
N ALA A 321 18.05 -22.24 -14.50
CA ALA A 321 18.32 -20.95 -15.14
C ALA A 321 18.89 -19.91 -14.15
N VAL A 322 18.30 -19.82 -12.96
CA VAL A 322 18.78 -18.92 -11.89
C VAL A 322 20.21 -19.32 -11.48
N VAL A 323 20.48 -20.61 -11.25
CA VAL A 323 21.84 -21.12 -10.93
C VAL A 323 22.85 -20.80 -12.04
N LYS A 324 22.45 -20.92 -13.32
CA LYS A 324 23.34 -20.53 -14.43
C LYS A 324 23.69 -19.03 -14.40
N ALA A 325 22.75 -18.18 -14.01
CA ALA A 325 23.01 -16.75 -13.88
C ALA A 325 23.95 -16.47 -12.71
N PHE A 326 23.75 -17.07 -11.55
CA PHE A 326 24.68 -16.98 -10.42
C PHE A 326 26.09 -17.45 -10.76
N ASN A 327 26.21 -18.59 -11.47
CA ASN A 327 27.51 -19.13 -11.88
C ASN A 327 28.26 -18.25 -12.90
N LYS A 328 27.55 -17.34 -13.57
CA LYS A 328 28.15 -16.31 -14.42
C LYS A 328 28.60 -15.07 -13.62
N GLY A 329 28.24 -14.97 -12.34
CA GLY A 329 28.39 -13.76 -11.53
C GLY A 329 27.42 -12.64 -11.96
N ASP A 330 26.36 -13.00 -12.66
CA ASP A 330 25.39 -12.03 -13.20
C ASP A 330 24.15 -11.97 -12.28
N HIS A 331 24.25 -11.11 -11.27
CA HIS A 331 23.19 -10.89 -10.28
C HIS A 331 21.95 -10.24 -10.91
N TRP A 332 22.11 -9.36 -11.90
CA TRP A 332 21.00 -8.75 -12.59
C TRP A 332 20.14 -9.82 -13.29
N LEU A 333 20.79 -10.76 -13.99
CA LEU A 333 20.12 -11.86 -14.67
C LEU A 333 19.49 -12.84 -13.68
N ALA A 334 20.18 -13.17 -12.59
CA ALA A 334 19.66 -14.06 -11.55
C ALA A 334 18.35 -13.54 -10.92
N ASP A 335 18.28 -12.23 -10.71
CA ASP A 335 17.10 -11.57 -10.13
C ASP A 335 15.90 -11.49 -11.10
N ARG A 336 16.10 -11.67 -12.41
CA ARG A 336 15.06 -11.41 -13.40
C ARG A 336 14.67 -12.62 -14.24
N VAL A 337 15.53 -13.62 -14.37
CA VAL A 337 15.33 -14.74 -15.33
C VAL A 337 14.03 -15.51 -15.06
N TYR A 338 13.59 -15.59 -13.81
CA TYR A 338 12.34 -16.22 -13.39
C TYR A 338 11.57 -15.40 -12.34
N SER A 339 11.80 -14.10 -12.27
CA SER A 339 11.08 -13.21 -11.38
C SER A 339 10.71 -11.91 -12.10
N GLY A 340 9.45 -11.49 -12.03
CA GLY A 340 8.99 -10.18 -12.47
C GLY A 340 9.34 -9.06 -11.47
N VAL A 341 9.83 -9.45 -10.28
CA VAL A 341 10.27 -8.52 -9.23
C VAL A 341 11.72 -8.83 -8.91
N PRO A 342 12.67 -7.92 -9.20
CA PRO A 342 14.04 -8.07 -8.78
C PRO A 342 14.17 -8.01 -7.25
N ALA A 343 14.58 -9.11 -6.62
CA ALA A 343 14.65 -9.22 -5.16
C ALA A 343 15.56 -8.16 -4.53
N GLY A 344 16.69 -7.85 -5.19
CA GLY A 344 17.67 -6.88 -4.72
C GLY A 344 17.15 -5.45 -4.55
N ILE A 345 16.11 -5.03 -5.30
CA ILE A 345 15.48 -3.69 -5.13
C ILE A 345 14.84 -3.54 -3.74
N PHE A 346 14.39 -4.65 -3.16
CA PHE A 346 13.69 -4.70 -1.87
C PHE A 346 14.57 -5.26 -0.74
N GLY A 347 15.90 -5.32 -0.94
CA GLY A 347 16.82 -5.86 0.05
C GLY A 347 16.73 -7.38 0.23
N MET A 348 16.15 -8.09 -0.74
CA MET A 348 15.95 -9.54 -0.71
C MET A 348 16.90 -10.26 -1.68
N GLU A 349 16.92 -11.59 -1.62
CA GLU A 349 17.73 -12.44 -2.52
C GLU A 349 16.92 -13.60 -3.09
N GLN A 350 17.21 -14.00 -4.35
CA GLN A 350 16.69 -15.23 -4.92
C GLN A 350 17.24 -16.44 -4.19
N SER A 351 16.39 -17.37 -3.83
CA SER A 351 16.74 -18.59 -3.10
C SER A 351 16.36 -19.86 -3.89
N ILE A 352 17.28 -20.82 -3.93
CA ILE A 352 17.02 -22.13 -4.53
C ILE A 352 16.67 -23.11 -3.42
N LYS A 353 15.57 -23.83 -3.62
CA LYS A 353 15.08 -24.86 -2.70
C LYS A 353 15.09 -26.23 -3.34
N VAL A 354 15.10 -27.25 -2.50
CA VAL A 354 15.09 -28.67 -2.91
C VAL A 354 13.82 -29.34 -2.44
N GLY A 355 13.12 -30.00 -3.36
CA GLY A 355 11.86 -30.69 -3.07
C GLY A 355 11.44 -31.62 -4.20
N PRO A 356 10.20 -32.12 -4.19
CA PRO A 356 9.73 -33.17 -5.11
C PRO A 356 9.91 -32.86 -6.61
N MET A 357 9.83 -31.55 -6.96
CA MET A 357 9.93 -31.07 -8.35
C MET A 357 11.32 -30.56 -8.71
N SER A 358 12.30 -30.74 -7.84
CA SER A 358 13.66 -30.25 -8.04
C SER A 358 14.49 -31.14 -8.98
N GLY A 359 15.47 -30.53 -9.60
CA GLY A 359 16.48 -31.20 -10.44
C GLY A 359 17.87 -31.17 -9.80
N LYS A 360 18.85 -31.76 -10.53
CA LYS A 360 20.25 -31.81 -10.08
C LYS A 360 20.84 -30.44 -9.73
N SER A 361 20.50 -29.42 -10.52
CA SER A 361 20.99 -28.03 -10.30
C SER A 361 20.56 -27.45 -8.94
N ASN A 362 19.33 -27.74 -8.49
CA ASN A 362 18.86 -27.32 -7.18
C ASN A 362 19.74 -27.90 -6.06
N VAL A 363 19.95 -29.22 -6.13
CA VAL A 363 20.72 -29.95 -5.11
C VAL A 363 22.18 -29.49 -5.11
N ALA A 364 22.82 -29.43 -6.27
CA ALA A 364 24.20 -28.99 -6.38
C ALA A 364 24.39 -27.58 -5.78
N TRP A 365 23.49 -26.65 -6.15
CA TRP A 365 23.55 -25.28 -5.62
C TRP A 365 23.43 -25.23 -4.08
N VAL A 366 22.44 -25.93 -3.52
CA VAL A 366 22.22 -25.92 -2.05
C VAL A 366 23.38 -26.57 -1.31
N LEU A 367 23.94 -27.68 -1.83
CA LEU A 367 25.12 -28.33 -1.24
C LEU A 367 26.33 -27.39 -1.27
N GLU A 368 26.64 -26.80 -2.43
CA GLU A 368 27.79 -25.90 -2.60
C GLU A 368 27.68 -24.64 -1.73
N LYS A 369 26.48 -24.04 -1.67
CA LYS A 369 26.20 -22.89 -0.79
C LYS A 369 26.45 -23.21 0.69
N ASN A 370 26.23 -24.45 1.09
CA ASN A 370 26.49 -24.94 2.45
C ASN A 370 27.90 -25.56 2.63
N GLY A 371 28.82 -25.35 1.67
CA GLY A 371 30.22 -25.81 1.77
C GLY A 371 30.41 -27.32 1.55
N VAL A 372 29.39 -28.01 1.00
CA VAL A 372 29.45 -29.45 0.73
C VAL A 372 29.64 -29.69 -0.77
N GLN A 373 30.67 -30.43 -1.15
CA GLN A 373 30.91 -30.76 -2.55
C GLN A 373 29.77 -31.61 -3.13
N ALA A 374 29.20 -31.15 -4.26
CA ALA A 374 28.07 -31.79 -4.95
C ALA A 374 28.56 -32.96 -5.83
N THR A 375 28.95 -34.09 -5.21
CA THR A 375 29.28 -35.32 -5.97
C THR A 375 28.02 -35.95 -6.55
N ASP A 376 28.13 -36.74 -7.63
CA ASP A 376 26.98 -37.41 -8.24
C ASP A 376 26.22 -38.29 -7.24
N GLU A 377 26.92 -38.96 -6.34
CA GLU A 377 26.35 -39.80 -5.28
C GLU A 377 25.49 -38.94 -4.30
N ARG A 378 26.06 -37.85 -3.76
CA ARG A 378 25.32 -36.95 -2.86
C ARG A 378 24.11 -36.32 -3.52
N VAL A 379 24.28 -35.91 -4.78
CA VAL A 379 23.15 -35.34 -5.56
C VAL A 379 22.07 -36.40 -5.77
N ALA A 380 22.41 -37.64 -6.05
CA ALA A 380 21.44 -38.73 -6.21
C ALA A 380 20.68 -39.01 -4.91
N ASN A 381 21.39 -39.12 -3.77
CA ASN A 381 20.81 -39.40 -2.47
C ASN A 381 19.81 -38.29 -2.07
N VAL A 382 20.20 -37.02 -2.22
CA VAL A 382 19.32 -35.89 -1.92
C VAL A 382 18.11 -35.84 -2.84
N LEU A 383 18.26 -36.13 -4.16
CA LEU A 383 17.15 -36.16 -5.07
C LEU A 383 16.18 -37.29 -4.72
N GLU A 384 16.65 -38.45 -4.32
CA GLU A 384 15.80 -39.56 -3.88
C GLU A 384 14.98 -39.14 -2.63
N ALA A 385 15.63 -38.57 -1.62
CA ALA A 385 14.95 -38.04 -0.44
C ALA A 385 13.93 -36.97 -0.80
N ALA A 386 14.29 -36.03 -1.68
CA ALA A 386 13.42 -34.96 -2.13
C ALA A 386 12.18 -35.43 -2.87
N LYS A 387 12.33 -36.42 -3.77
CA LYS A 387 11.20 -37.02 -4.55
C LYS A 387 10.23 -37.78 -3.68
N ASN A 388 10.69 -38.32 -2.55
CA ASN A 388 9.86 -39.04 -1.59
C ASN A 388 9.28 -38.12 -0.51
N SER A 389 9.62 -36.84 -0.49
CA SER A 389 9.09 -35.85 0.45
C SER A 389 7.77 -35.23 -0.06
N PRO A 390 6.79 -34.97 0.79
CA PRO A 390 5.57 -34.24 0.41
C PRO A 390 5.79 -32.70 0.35
N ARG A 391 6.99 -32.19 0.69
CA ARG A 391 7.31 -30.75 0.81
C ARG A 391 8.76 -30.47 0.41
N MET A 392 9.12 -29.20 0.36
CA MET A 392 10.51 -28.78 0.28
C MET A 392 11.28 -29.27 1.52
N LEU A 393 12.50 -29.73 1.33
CA LEU A 393 13.43 -30.08 2.37
C LEU A 393 14.06 -28.81 2.96
N SER A 394 14.29 -28.78 4.25
CA SER A 394 15.15 -27.78 4.87
C SER A 394 16.62 -28.01 4.50
N ASP A 395 17.45 -27.00 4.62
CA ASP A 395 18.89 -27.15 4.34
C ASP A 395 19.53 -28.24 5.21
N THR A 396 19.11 -28.38 6.46
CA THR A 396 19.54 -29.46 7.37
C THR A 396 19.17 -30.84 6.84
N GLU A 397 17.96 -31.02 6.32
CA GLU A 397 17.52 -32.29 5.72
C GLU A 397 18.26 -32.60 4.41
N VAL A 398 18.53 -31.57 3.60
CA VAL A 398 19.37 -31.71 2.39
C VAL A 398 20.77 -32.19 2.74
N LEU A 399 21.40 -31.57 3.75
CA LEU A 399 22.74 -31.94 4.20
C LEU A 399 22.77 -33.35 4.82
N ALA A 400 21.76 -33.71 5.60
CA ALA A 400 21.65 -35.06 6.17
C ALA A 400 21.50 -36.12 5.06
N ALA A 401 20.64 -35.88 4.08
CA ALA A 401 20.45 -36.81 2.95
C ALA A 401 21.70 -36.95 2.06
N ALA A 402 22.58 -35.93 2.01
CA ALA A 402 23.83 -35.98 1.27
C ALA A 402 24.89 -36.88 1.90
N HIS A 403 24.76 -37.20 3.18
CA HIS A 403 25.71 -38.06 3.91
C HIS A 403 25.24 -39.49 4.03
N GLY A 404 24.01 -39.84 3.62
CA GLY A 404 23.42 -41.19 3.62
C GLY A 404 22.77 -41.49 4.95
#